data_c8084be16f1526990640b5ff3a0eeec8
#
_entry.id   c8084be16f1526990640b5ff3a0eeec8
#
_cell.length_a   1.000
_cell.length_b   1.000
_cell.length_c   1.000
_cell.angle_alpha   90.00
_cell.angle_beta   90.00
_cell.angle_gamma   90.00
#
_symmetry.space_group_name_H-M   'P 1'
#
loop_
_entity.id
_entity.type
_entity.pdbx_description
1 polymer ?
#
loop_
_entity_poly.entity_id
_entity_poly.type
_entity_poly.pdbx_seq_one_letter_code
_entity_poly.pdbx_strand_id
1 'polypeptide(L)'
;DEDVQRKLYESLETFLPENYTYDQFLNAENNVGKMMSAKVSPTIADDIKQNSFWAVLGSLVVVFLYILFRFRKWQFSLGAVAAVFHDVLIVLGIFSLTYRFMPFSMEIDQAFIAAILTVIGYSLNDTVVVFDRIREFLNEHSTWEFKKTVNSALNSTLSRTLNTSFTTLVVLVSMFMLGADSLRGLLFALIVGVVVGTYSSVFVATPIMHDTIGKSKK
;
A
#
# COMPACT_ATOMS: atom_id res chain seq x y z
N ASP A 1 26.02 19.28 -12.74
CA ASP A 1 25.53 18.06 -13.39
C ASP A 1 26.40 17.62 -14.59
N GLU A 2 26.90 18.56 -15.31
CA GLU A 2 27.88 18.28 -16.37
C GLU A 2 29.14 17.59 -15.83
N ASP A 3 29.62 18.00 -14.65
CA ASP A 3 30.76 17.39 -13.96
C ASP A 3 30.53 15.91 -13.58
N VAL A 4 29.32 15.56 -13.15
CA VAL A 4 28.98 14.16 -12.79
C VAL A 4 28.91 13.31 -14.06
N GLN A 5 28.31 13.82 -15.13
CA GLN A 5 28.21 13.12 -16.40
C GLN A 5 29.58 12.92 -17.06
N ARG A 6 30.44 13.92 -16.95
CA ARG A 6 31.81 13.84 -17.46
C ARG A 6 32.64 12.82 -16.69
N LYS A 7 32.57 12.84 -15.35
CA LYS A 7 33.24 11.83 -14.53
C LYS A 7 32.71 10.42 -14.78
N LEU A 8 31.42 10.27 -15.05
CA LEU A 8 30.82 8.99 -15.41
C LEU A 8 31.35 8.49 -16.74
N TYR A 9 31.42 9.38 -17.77
CA TYR A 9 32.01 9.07 -19.07
C TYR A 9 33.48 8.64 -18.93
N GLU A 10 34.30 9.43 -18.23
CA GLU A 10 35.71 9.13 -17.96
C GLU A 10 35.89 7.78 -17.24
N SER A 11 35.02 7.46 -16.30
CA SER A 11 35.09 6.19 -15.57
C SER A 11 34.67 4.97 -16.40
N LEU A 12 33.90 5.19 -17.45
CA LEU A 12 33.41 4.15 -18.35
C LEU A 12 34.17 4.07 -19.68
N GLU A 13 35.12 4.98 -19.93
CA GLU A 13 35.86 5.09 -21.20
C GLU A 13 36.48 3.76 -21.65
N THR A 14 36.98 2.96 -20.70
CA THR A 14 37.55 1.63 -20.95
C THR A 14 36.53 0.58 -21.44
N PHE A 15 35.25 0.82 -21.21
CA PHE A 15 34.18 -0.09 -21.57
C PHE A 15 33.35 0.38 -22.77
N LEU A 16 33.60 1.61 -23.21
CA LEU A 16 32.94 2.19 -24.38
C LEU A 16 33.64 1.77 -25.68
N PRO A 17 32.95 1.76 -26.83
CA PRO A 17 33.56 1.49 -28.14
C PRO A 17 34.69 2.45 -28.46
N GLU A 18 35.69 2.00 -29.20
CA GLU A 18 36.81 2.84 -29.66
C GLU A 18 36.27 4.07 -30.43
N ASN A 19 36.77 5.27 -30.06
CA ASN A 19 36.34 6.56 -30.60
C ASN A 19 34.92 7.02 -30.22
N TYR A 20 34.35 6.49 -29.14
CA TYR A 20 33.05 6.93 -28.65
C TYR A 20 33.19 8.28 -27.93
N THR A 21 32.55 9.33 -28.45
CA THR A 21 32.69 10.69 -27.93
C THR A 21 31.70 10.97 -26.77
N TYR A 22 32.05 11.98 -25.95
CA TYR A 22 31.16 12.43 -24.87
C TYR A 22 29.78 12.85 -25.36
N ASP A 23 29.68 13.52 -26.52
CA ASP A 23 28.41 13.91 -27.14
C ASP A 23 27.57 12.70 -27.55
N GLN A 24 28.21 11.64 -28.04
CA GLN A 24 27.54 10.38 -28.36
C GLN A 24 27.05 9.66 -27.09
N PHE A 25 27.83 9.76 -26.01
CA PHE A 25 27.42 9.19 -24.69
C PHE A 25 26.18 9.88 -24.10
N LEU A 26 26.00 11.17 -24.34
CA LEU A 26 24.87 11.95 -23.90
C LEU A 26 23.62 11.74 -24.74
N ASN A 27 23.77 11.26 -25.98
CA ASN A 27 22.62 11.06 -26.88
C ASN A 27 21.86 9.78 -26.53
N ALA A 28 20.64 9.94 -26.04
CA ALA A 28 19.75 8.82 -25.65
C ALA A 28 19.28 7.94 -26.81
N GLU A 29 19.49 8.38 -28.08
CA GLU A 29 19.15 7.58 -29.26
C GLU A 29 20.20 6.49 -29.56
N ASN A 30 21.40 6.60 -28.97
CA ASN A 30 22.41 5.58 -29.10
C ASN A 30 22.13 4.38 -28.17
N ASN A 31 22.37 3.18 -28.67
CA ASN A 31 22.19 1.95 -27.90
C ASN A 31 23.24 1.76 -26.78
N VAL A 32 24.23 2.62 -26.71
CA VAL A 32 25.32 2.62 -25.72
C VAL A 32 25.43 4.02 -25.12
N GLY A 33 25.52 4.11 -23.81
CA GLY A 33 25.69 5.36 -23.09
C GLY A 33 24.54 5.69 -22.12
N LYS A 34 24.33 6.99 -21.89
CA LYS A 34 23.32 7.46 -20.96
C LYS A 34 21.92 7.38 -21.57
N MET A 35 21.20 6.34 -21.24
CA MET A 35 19.80 6.16 -21.71
C MET A 35 18.80 7.01 -20.93
N MET A 36 19.01 7.20 -19.61
CA MET A 36 18.12 7.99 -18.77
C MET A 36 18.88 8.59 -17.58
N SER A 37 18.55 9.81 -17.24
CA SER A 37 19.07 10.47 -16.04
C SER A 37 17.95 11.19 -15.32
N ALA A 38 17.73 10.85 -14.07
CA ALA A 38 16.79 11.54 -13.20
C ALA A 38 17.54 12.14 -12.01
N LYS A 39 17.32 13.42 -11.75
CA LYS A 39 17.85 14.10 -10.57
C LYS A 39 16.70 14.64 -9.74
N VAL A 40 16.63 14.20 -8.52
CA VAL A 40 15.70 14.77 -7.54
C VAL A 40 16.49 15.71 -6.64
N SER A 41 16.11 17.00 -6.61
CA SER A 41 16.73 17.94 -5.68
C SER A 41 16.31 17.59 -4.24
N PRO A 42 17.16 17.89 -3.23
CA PRO A 42 16.79 17.70 -1.82
C PRO A 42 15.46 18.37 -1.45
N THR A 43 15.20 19.55 -1.99
CA THR A 43 13.93 20.29 -1.79
C THR A 43 12.72 19.49 -2.28
N ILE A 44 12.80 18.88 -3.48
CA ILE A 44 11.72 18.06 -4.01
C ILE A 44 11.51 16.81 -3.16
N ALA A 45 12.57 16.19 -2.66
CA ALA A 45 12.47 15.03 -1.80
C ALA A 45 11.79 15.37 -0.46
N ASP A 46 12.09 16.52 0.13
CA ASP A 46 11.45 16.99 1.36
C ASP A 46 9.98 17.36 1.13
N ASP A 47 9.65 18.00 0.01
CA ASP A 47 8.26 18.30 -0.37
C ASP A 47 7.44 17.03 -0.57
N ILE A 48 7.99 16.02 -1.24
CA ILE A 48 7.34 14.71 -1.41
C ILE A 48 7.07 14.08 -0.05
N LYS A 49 8.06 14.08 0.85
CA LYS A 49 7.94 13.50 2.19
C LYS A 49 6.85 14.19 3.01
N GLN A 50 6.84 15.52 3.03
CA GLN A 50 5.86 16.31 3.77
C GLN A 50 4.46 16.14 3.20
N ASN A 51 4.30 16.25 1.88
CA ASN A 51 3.02 16.09 1.21
C ASN A 51 2.46 14.68 1.38
N SER A 52 3.32 13.66 1.40
CA SER A 52 2.93 12.26 1.63
C SER A 52 2.39 12.04 3.03
N PHE A 53 3.03 12.62 4.05
CA PHE A 53 2.53 12.56 5.42
C PHE A 53 1.12 13.16 5.53
N TRP A 54 0.90 14.34 4.95
CA TRP A 54 -0.41 14.98 4.96
C TRP A 54 -1.45 14.23 4.13
N ALA A 55 -1.04 13.61 3.01
CA ALA A 55 -1.92 12.78 2.18
C ALA A 55 -2.40 11.55 2.95
N VAL A 56 -1.50 10.82 3.62
CA VAL A 56 -1.85 9.64 4.43
C VAL A 56 -2.72 10.06 5.62
N LEU A 57 -2.33 11.10 6.37
CA LEU A 57 -3.11 11.57 7.51
C LEU A 57 -4.50 12.04 7.08
N GLY A 58 -4.57 12.83 6.00
CA GLY A 58 -5.85 13.30 5.44
C GLY A 58 -6.74 12.15 5.00
N SER A 59 -6.17 11.13 4.35
CA SER A 59 -6.92 9.93 3.95
C SER A 59 -7.51 9.20 5.16
N LEU A 60 -6.75 9.05 6.25
CA LEU A 60 -7.26 8.43 7.49
C LEU A 60 -8.44 9.21 8.10
N VAL A 61 -8.34 10.54 8.10
CA VAL A 61 -9.43 11.41 8.59
C VAL A 61 -10.69 11.27 7.71
N VAL A 62 -10.52 11.35 6.39
CA VAL A 62 -11.65 11.18 5.44
C VAL A 62 -12.30 9.82 5.60
N VAL A 63 -11.51 8.77 5.74
CA VAL A 63 -11.98 7.40 5.99
C VAL A 63 -12.74 7.30 7.31
N PHE A 64 -12.19 7.87 8.38
CA PHE A 64 -12.88 7.88 9.67
C PHE A 64 -14.25 8.55 9.57
N LEU A 65 -14.32 9.70 8.95
CA LEU A 65 -15.56 10.45 8.76
C LEU A 65 -16.55 9.69 7.86
N TYR A 66 -16.07 9.12 6.75
CA TYR A 66 -16.91 8.30 5.86
C TYR A 66 -17.56 7.13 6.61
N ILE A 67 -16.77 6.36 7.36
CA ILE A 67 -17.27 5.20 8.10
C ILE A 67 -18.19 5.65 9.25
N LEU A 68 -17.86 6.75 9.93
CA LEU A 68 -18.70 7.33 10.97
C LEU A 68 -20.09 7.68 10.42
N PHE A 69 -20.13 8.34 9.27
CA PHE A 69 -21.38 8.72 8.61
C PHE A 69 -22.16 7.49 8.10
N ARG A 70 -21.43 6.52 7.53
CA ARG A 70 -22.00 5.29 6.95
C ARG A 70 -22.60 4.37 8.00
N PHE A 71 -21.93 4.18 9.12
CA PHE A 71 -22.36 3.22 10.19
C PHE A 71 -23.00 3.90 11.38
N ARG A 72 -22.91 5.22 11.51
CA ARG A 72 -23.46 6.02 12.62
C ARG A 72 -23.02 5.57 14.02
N LYS A 73 -21.90 4.86 14.11
CA LYS A 73 -21.28 4.39 15.36
C LYS A 73 -19.77 4.53 15.24
N TRP A 74 -19.17 5.34 16.09
CA TRP A 74 -17.74 5.64 16.07
C TRP A 74 -16.83 4.42 16.28
N GLN A 75 -17.34 3.37 16.91
CA GLN A 75 -16.60 2.12 17.13
C GLN A 75 -16.22 1.41 15.82
N PHE A 76 -17.07 1.49 14.80
CA PHE A 76 -16.74 0.99 13.47
C PHE A 76 -15.62 1.81 12.80
N SER A 77 -15.70 3.16 12.94
CA SER A 77 -14.66 4.04 12.42
C SER A 77 -13.31 3.80 13.10
N LEU A 78 -13.31 3.63 14.43
CA LEU A 78 -12.10 3.34 15.18
C LEU A 78 -11.46 2.02 14.73
N GLY A 79 -12.28 0.94 14.59
CA GLY A 79 -11.79 -0.35 14.12
C GLY A 79 -11.18 -0.27 12.73
N ALA A 80 -11.84 0.42 11.79
CA ALA A 80 -11.36 0.58 10.41
C ALA A 80 -10.07 1.39 10.35
N VAL A 81 -9.99 2.54 11.03
CA VAL A 81 -8.78 3.38 11.03
C VAL A 81 -7.61 2.67 11.68
N ALA A 82 -7.84 1.94 12.78
CA ALA A 82 -6.80 1.16 13.42
C ALA A 82 -6.25 0.05 12.51
N ALA A 83 -7.11 -0.62 11.75
CA ALA A 83 -6.70 -1.63 10.77
C ALA A 83 -5.87 -1.00 9.63
N VAL A 84 -6.33 0.10 9.05
CA VAL A 84 -5.60 0.81 8.00
C VAL A 84 -4.24 1.31 8.49
N PHE A 85 -4.18 1.87 9.69
CA PHE A 85 -2.93 2.31 10.30
C PHE A 85 -1.95 1.13 10.50
N HIS A 86 -2.46 0.00 11.00
CA HIS A 86 -1.70 -1.24 11.11
C HIS A 86 -1.15 -1.69 9.74
N ASP A 87 -1.98 -1.67 8.68
CA ASP A 87 -1.60 -2.12 7.35
C ASP A 87 -0.47 -1.26 6.76
N VAL A 88 -0.59 0.06 6.90
CA VAL A 88 0.46 1.00 6.48
C VAL A 88 1.77 0.74 7.22
N LEU A 89 1.72 0.55 8.54
CA LEU A 89 2.91 0.25 9.33
C LEU A 89 3.57 -1.07 8.93
N ILE A 90 2.78 -2.11 8.66
CA ILE A 90 3.32 -3.41 8.22
C ILE A 90 3.97 -3.30 6.84
N VAL A 91 3.32 -2.61 5.87
CA VAL A 91 3.93 -2.41 4.54
C VAL A 91 5.25 -1.64 4.65
N LEU A 92 5.29 -0.54 5.41
CA LEU A 92 6.51 0.23 5.66
C LEU A 92 7.59 -0.62 6.36
N GLY A 93 7.19 -1.41 7.36
CA GLY A 93 8.09 -2.31 8.08
C GLY A 93 8.71 -3.38 7.17
N ILE A 94 7.90 -4.02 6.33
CA ILE A 94 8.39 -5.02 5.38
C ILE A 94 9.33 -4.37 4.35
N PHE A 95 8.98 -3.19 3.81
CA PHE A 95 9.86 -2.43 2.93
C PHE A 95 11.21 -2.14 3.58
N SER A 96 11.20 -1.64 4.82
CA SER A 96 12.43 -1.33 5.58
C SER A 96 13.28 -2.57 5.87
N LEU A 97 12.67 -3.71 6.14
CA LEU A 97 13.40 -4.96 6.43
C LEU A 97 13.97 -5.61 5.17
N THR A 98 13.27 -5.53 4.05
CA THR A 98 13.61 -6.28 2.83
C THR A 98 14.44 -5.47 1.84
N TYR A 99 14.54 -4.15 1.99
CA TYR A 99 15.20 -3.27 1.02
C TYR A 99 16.65 -3.69 0.67
N ARG A 100 17.38 -4.29 1.61
CA ARG A 100 18.76 -4.75 1.42
C ARG A 100 18.88 -6.08 0.67
N PHE A 101 17.81 -6.85 0.60
CA PHE A 101 17.80 -8.21 0.07
C PHE A 101 17.14 -8.31 -1.30
N MET A 102 16.34 -7.29 -1.69
CA MET A 102 15.61 -7.33 -2.95
C MET A 102 16.50 -6.87 -4.12
N PRO A 103 16.44 -7.56 -5.26
CA PRO A 103 17.24 -7.24 -6.46
C PRO A 103 16.66 -6.09 -7.30
N PHE A 104 15.63 -5.39 -6.82
CA PHE A 104 14.98 -4.26 -7.49
C PHE A 104 14.93 -3.04 -6.55
N SER A 105 14.70 -1.85 -7.15
CA SER A 105 14.60 -0.61 -6.37
C SER A 105 13.42 -0.64 -5.42
N MET A 106 13.67 -0.35 -4.15
CA MET A 106 12.68 -0.21 -3.08
C MET A 106 12.72 1.22 -2.51
N GLU A 107 12.80 2.21 -3.39
CA GLU A 107 12.78 3.61 -3.00
C GLU A 107 11.37 4.03 -2.56
N ILE A 108 11.32 4.90 -1.54
CA ILE A 108 10.06 5.52 -1.10
C ILE A 108 9.85 6.77 -1.96
N ASP A 109 9.39 6.54 -3.18
CA ASP A 109 9.08 7.55 -4.19
C ASP A 109 7.57 7.82 -4.29
N GLN A 110 7.15 8.60 -5.27
CA GLN A 110 5.73 8.89 -5.51
C GLN A 110 4.92 7.63 -5.86
N ALA A 111 5.53 6.66 -6.55
CA ALA A 111 4.87 5.41 -6.89
C ALA A 111 4.59 4.57 -5.62
N PHE A 112 5.55 4.51 -4.70
CA PHE A 112 5.35 3.86 -3.40
C PHE A 112 4.22 4.53 -2.58
N ILE A 113 4.17 5.87 -2.58
CA ILE A 113 3.10 6.60 -1.88
C ILE A 113 1.73 6.32 -2.51
N ALA A 114 1.65 6.28 -3.84
CA ALA A 114 0.45 5.88 -4.54
C ALA A 114 0.03 4.44 -4.20
N ALA A 115 1.00 3.52 -4.04
CA ALA A 115 0.73 2.17 -3.56
C ALA A 115 0.13 2.16 -2.15
N ILE A 116 0.70 2.92 -1.20
CA ILE A 116 0.16 3.03 0.17
C ILE A 116 -1.27 3.56 0.16
N LEU A 117 -1.56 4.62 -0.58
CA LEU A 117 -2.93 5.16 -0.70
C LEU A 117 -3.90 4.15 -1.33
N THR A 118 -3.42 3.38 -2.30
CA THR A 118 -4.20 2.29 -2.92
C THR A 118 -4.48 1.16 -1.94
N VAL A 119 -3.49 0.75 -1.13
CA VAL A 119 -3.64 -0.25 -0.07
C VAL A 119 -4.66 0.21 0.97
N ILE A 120 -4.64 1.47 1.37
CA ILE A 120 -5.65 2.05 2.28
C ILE A 120 -7.06 1.85 1.70
N GLY A 121 -7.26 2.20 0.44
CA GLY A 121 -8.56 2.04 -0.22
C GLY A 121 -8.99 0.58 -0.36
N TYR A 122 -8.05 -0.31 -0.67
CA TYR A 122 -8.31 -1.75 -0.82
C TYR A 122 -8.67 -2.40 0.51
N SER A 123 -7.89 -2.17 1.57
CA SER A 123 -8.14 -2.69 2.92
C SER A 123 -9.51 -2.25 3.47
N LEU A 124 -9.87 -0.98 3.20
CA LEU A 124 -11.17 -0.46 3.59
C LEU A 124 -12.34 -1.14 2.90
N ASN A 125 -12.19 -1.52 1.63
CA ASN A 125 -13.26 -2.21 0.92
C ASN A 125 -13.65 -3.51 1.62
N ASP A 126 -12.69 -4.31 2.03
CA ASP A 126 -12.94 -5.55 2.78
C ASP A 126 -13.51 -5.26 4.18
N THR A 127 -12.95 -4.29 4.89
CA THR A 127 -13.42 -3.88 6.22
C THR A 127 -14.89 -3.41 6.19
N VAL A 128 -15.27 -2.61 5.19
CA VAL A 128 -16.65 -2.11 5.02
C VAL A 128 -17.61 -3.27 4.75
N VAL A 129 -17.24 -4.24 3.91
CA VAL A 129 -18.06 -5.42 3.63
C VAL A 129 -18.29 -6.25 4.89
N VAL A 130 -17.23 -6.50 5.67
CA VAL A 130 -17.33 -7.22 6.95
C VAL A 130 -18.25 -6.46 7.92
N PHE A 131 -18.08 -5.16 8.04
CA PHE A 131 -18.86 -4.31 8.94
C PHE A 131 -20.34 -4.19 8.52
N ASP A 132 -20.62 -4.10 7.21
CA ASP A 132 -21.99 -4.11 6.71
C ASP A 132 -22.68 -5.44 7.06
N ARG A 133 -21.99 -6.55 6.91
CA ARG A 133 -22.52 -7.87 7.24
C ARG A 133 -22.73 -8.03 8.74
N ILE A 134 -21.82 -7.55 9.57
CA ILE A 134 -22.01 -7.55 11.03
C ILE A 134 -23.25 -6.73 11.41
N ARG A 135 -23.42 -5.56 10.80
CA ARG A 135 -24.58 -4.69 11.06
C ARG A 135 -25.89 -5.35 10.61
N GLU A 136 -25.89 -6.02 9.46
CA GLU A 136 -27.04 -6.78 8.97
C GLU A 136 -27.43 -7.87 9.96
N PHE A 137 -26.49 -8.72 10.38
CA PHE A 137 -26.74 -9.78 11.36
C PHE A 137 -27.18 -9.27 12.72
N LEU A 138 -26.68 -8.13 13.17
CA LEU A 138 -27.13 -7.49 14.43
C LEU A 138 -28.58 -7.04 14.35
N ASN A 139 -29.07 -6.63 13.18
CA ASN A 139 -30.46 -6.23 12.97
C ASN A 139 -31.41 -7.44 12.82
N GLU A 140 -30.96 -8.48 12.11
CA GLU A 140 -31.73 -9.68 11.82
C GLU A 140 -31.83 -10.59 13.05
N HIS A 141 -30.78 -10.69 13.86
CA HIS A 141 -30.68 -11.62 14.99
C HIS A 141 -30.53 -10.87 16.32
N SER A 142 -31.49 -10.00 16.61
CA SER A 142 -31.45 -9.13 17.80
C SER A 142 -31.43 -9.90 19.14
N THR A 143 -31.85 -11.17 19.14
CA THR A 143 -31.87 -12.06 20.29
C THR A 143 -30.59 -12.85 20.52
N TRP A 144 -29.68 -12.83 19.53
CA TRP A 144 -28.43 -13.56 19.65
C TRP A 144 -27.42 -12.82 20.53
N GLU A 145 -26.53 -13.60 21.15
CA GLU A 145 -25.38 -13.05 21.84
C GLU A 145 -24.48 -12.28 20.82
N PHE A 146 -23.99 -11.09 21.20
CA PHE A 146 -23.20 -10.21 20.34
C PHE A 146 -22.01 -10.93 19.71
N LYS A 147 -21.25 -11.71 20.52
CA LYS A 147 -20.10 -12.49 20.04
C LYS A 147 -20.50 -13.53 18.98
N LYS A 148 -21.61 -14.24 19.19
CA LYS A 148 -22.13 -15.22 18.23
C LYS A 148 -22.52 -14.55 16.93
N THR A 149 -23.20 -13.40 16.99
CA THR A 149 -23.63 -12.63 15.82
C THR A 149 -22.43 -12.18 14.99
N VAL A 150 -21.40 -11.60 15.62
CA VAL A 150 -20.18 -11.15 14.94
C VAL A 150 -19.46 -12.33 14.29
N ASN A 151 -19.30 -13.45 14.97
CA ASN A 151 -18.66 -14.64 14.42
C ASN A 151 -19.40 -15.22 13.21
N SER A 152 -20.73 -15.28 13.27
CA SER A 152 -21.55 -15.76 12.16
C SER A 152 -21.46 -14.83 10.94
N ALA A 153 -21.48 -13.53 11.17
CA ALA A 153 -21.29 -12.53 10.11
C ALA A 153 -19.93 -12.66 9.44
N LEU A 154 -18.83 -12.78 10.22
CA LEU A 154 -17.49 -12.99 9.71
C LEU A 154 -17.40 -14.24 8.81
N ASN A 155 -17.89 -15.37 9.33
CA ASN A 155 -17.85 -16.63 8.58
C ASN A 155 -18.62 -16.55 7.26
N SER A 156 -19.71 -15.77 7.22
CA SER A 156 -20.50 -15.59 5.98
C SER A 156 -19.82 -14.75 4.90
N THR A 157 -18.85 -13.90 5.27
CA THR A 157 -18.11 -13.03 4.33
C THR A 157 -16.75 -13.57 3.96
N LEU A 158 -16.20 -14.50 4.75
CA LEU A 158 -14.81 -14.95 4.63
C LEU A 158 -14.46 -15.47 3.21
N SER A 159 -15.34 -16.30 2.66
CA SER A 159 -15.10 -16.85 1.29
C SER A 159 -15.06 -15.75 0.23
N ARG A 160 -15.94 -14.74 0.31
CA ARG A 160 -15.96 -13.60 -0.60
C ARG A 160 -14.67 -12.80 -0.49
N THR A 161 -14.28 -12.43 0.72
CA THR A 161 -13.08 -11.64 0.99
C THR A 161 -11.83 -12.35 0.49
N LEU A 162 -11.68 -13.65 0.80
CA LEU A 162 -10.55 -14.45 0.30
C LEU A 162 -10.53 -14.55 -1.22
N ASN A 163 -11.66 -14.77 -1.88
CA ASN A 163 -11.72 -14.85 -3.35
C ASN A 163 -11.36 -13.52 -4.01
N THR A 164 -11.85 -12.39 -3.48
CA THR A 164 -11.52 -11.06 -4.01
C THR A 164 -10.03 -10.78 -3.89
N SER A 165 -9.44 -11.06 -2.73
CA SER A 165 -8.02 -10.84 -2.49
C SER A 165 -7.15 -11.79 -3.31
N PHE A 166 -7.55 -13.05 -3.44
CA PHE A 166 -6.84 -14.02 -4.26
C PHE A 166 -6.80 -13.62 -5.73
N THR A 167 -7.93 -13.22 -6.32
CA THR A 167 -7.97 -12.77 -7.72
C THR A 167 -7.10 -11.53 -7.96
N THR A 168 -7.11 -10.58 -7.04
CA THR A 168 -6.24 -9.40 -7.10
C THR A 168 -4.77 -9.79 -6.98
N LEU A 169 -4.43 -10.69 -6.06
CA LEU A 169 -3.06 -11.17 -5.90
C LEU A 169 -2.54 -11.89 -7.14
N VAL A 170 -3.36 -12.70 -7.81
CA VAL A 170 -2.97 -13.38 -9.07
C VAL A 170 -2.56 -12.35 -10.12
N VAL A 171 -3.32 -11.25 -10.27
CA VAL A 171 -3.00 -10.18 -11.22
C VAL A 171 -1.71 -9.46 -10.81
N LEU A 172 -1.60 -9.06 -9.54
CA LEU A 172 -0.42 -8.34 -9.05
C LEU A 172 0.86 -9.18 -9.15
N VAL A 173 0.80 -10.48 -8.82
CA VAL A 173 1.94 -11.39 -8.94
C VAL A 173 2.31 -11.62 -10.40
N SER A 174 1.33 -11.77 -11.29
CA SER A 174 1.60 -11.87 -12.73
C SER A 174 2.31 -10.64 -13.27
N MET A 175 1.85 -9.44 -12.88
CA MET A 175 2.51 -8.19 -13.24
C MET A 175 3.91 -8.06 -12.61
N PHE A 176 4.09 -8.52 -11.38
CA PHE A 176 5.39 -8.51 -10.70
C PHE A 176 6.41 -9.40 -11.39
N MET A 177 6.00 -10.56 -11.90
CA MET A 177 6.88 -11.51 -12.60
C MET A 177 7.17 -11.11 -14.04
N LEU A 178 6.18 -10.58 -14.76
CA LEU A 178 6.26 -10.32 -16.20
C LEU A 178 6.41 -8.84 -16.55
N GLY A 179 6.19 -7.95 -15.59
CA GLY A 179 6.22 -6.50 -15.80
C GLY A 179 7.62 -5.90 -15.80
N ALA A 180 7.67 -4.60 -16.05
CA ALA A 180 8.92 -3.84 -16.05
C ALA A 180 9.56 -3.75 -14.66
N ASP A 181 10.89 -3.79 -14.60
CA ASP A 181 11.65 -3.69 -13.34
C ASP A 181 11.35 -2.41 -12.55
N SER A 182 11.06 -1.31 -13.24
CA SER A 182 10.69 -0.04 -12.62
C SER A 182 9.41 -0.07 -11.80
N LEU A 183 8.52 -1.03 -12.03
CA LEU A 183 7.26 -1.19 -11.30
C LEU A 183 7.34 -2.20 -10.15
N ARG A 184 8.44 -2.93 -10.01
CA ARG A 184 8.53 -4.01 -9.01
C ARG A 184 8.37 -3.54 -7.57
N GLY A 185 8.93 -2.39 -7.22
CA GLY A 185 8.76 -1.80 -5.88
C GLY A 185 7.30 -1.49 -5.55
N LEU A 186 6.61 -0.83 -6.48
CA LEU A 186 5.18 -0.54 -6.38
C LEU A 186 4.34 -1.82 -6.27
N LEU A 187 4.57 -2.79 -7.14
CA LEU A 187 3.83 -4.05 -7.15
C LEU A 187 4.08 -4.87 -5.88
N PHE A 188 5.30 -4.88 -5.37
CA PHE A 188 5.63 -5.52 -4.10
C PHE A 188 4.86 -4.89 -2.93
N ALA A 189 4.81 -3.55 -2.86
CA ALA A 189 4.02 -2.85 -1.84
C ALA A 189 2.53 -3.20 -1.92
N LEU A 190 1.96 -3.27 -3.13
CA LEU A 190 0.57 -3.64 -3.35
C LEU A 190 0.30 -5.11 -2.96
N ILE A 191 1.18 -6.05 -3.30
CA ILE A 191 1.04 -7.47 -2.93
C ILE A 191 1.01 -7.60 -1.41
N VAL A 192 1.99 -7.02 -0.73
CA VAL A 192 2.04 -7.02 0.74
C VAL A 192 0.79 -6.38 1.33
N GLY A 193 0.40 -5.22 0.80
CA GLY A 193 -0.77 -4.47 1.26
C GLY A 193 -2.08 -5.23 1.11
N VAL A 194 -2.31 -5.93 0.00
CA VAL A 194 -3.51 -6.77 -0.21
C VAL A 194 -3.56 -7.93 0.77
N VAL A 195 -2.43 -8.62 1.01
CA VAL A 195 -2.37 -9.74 1.98
C VAL A 195 -2.67 -9.24 3.39
N VAL A 196 -1.99 -8.16 3.80
CA VAL A 196 -2.14 -7.60 5.15
C VAL A 196 -3.53 -6.99 5.35
N GLY A 197 -4.08 -6.26 4.36
CA GLY A 197 -5.41 -5.66 4.44
C GLY A 197 -6.53 -6.69 4.55
N THR A 198 -6.39 -7.82 3.84
CA THR A 198 -7.34 -8.94 3.96
C THR A 198 -7.31 -9.53 5.38
N TYR A 199 -6.13 -9.73 5.92
CA TYR A 199 -5.96 -10.20 7.29
C TYR A 199 -6.51 -9.20 8.31
N SER A 200 -6.19 -7.92 8.18
CA SER A 200 -6.50 -6.89 9.17
C SER A 200 -7.99 -6.60 9.29
N SER A 201 -8.77 -6.75 8.22
CA SER A 201 -10.23 -6.57 8.24
C SER A 201 -10.91 -7.52 9.23
N VAL A 202 -10.42 -8.75 9.32
CA VAL A 202 -10.96 -9.81 10.20
C VAL A 202 -10.31 -9.76 11.58
N PHE A 203 -8.98 -9.65 11.66
CA PHE A 203 -8.22 -9.85 12.90
C PHE A 203 -7.79 -8.57 13.62
N VAL A 204 -7.96 -7.40 13.00
CA VAL A 204 -7.66 -6.10 13.63
C VAL A 204 -8.92 -5.24 13.72
N ALA A 205 -9.57 -4.93 12.59
CA ALA A 205 -10.72 -4.04 12.57
C ALA A 205 -11.89 -4.60 13.40
N THR A 206 -12.23 -5.87 13.20
CA THR A 206 -13.38 -6.50 13.86
C THR A 206 -13.18 -6.66 15.36
N PRO A 207 -12.07 -7.17 15.91
CA PRO A 207 -11.84 -7.23 17.35
C PRO A 207 -11.87 -5.86 18.02
N ILE A 208 -11.24 -4.84 17.44
CA ILE A 208 -11.25 -3.50 18.01
C ILE A 208 -12.68 -2.93 18.07
N MET A 209 -13.45 -3.08 16.99
CA MET A 209 -14.87 -2.71 16.98
C MET A 209 -15.66 -3.47 18.02
N HIS A 210 -15.49 -4.80 18.09
CA HIS A 210 -16.18 -5.69 19.04
C HIS A 210 -15.93 -5.28 20.49
N ASP A 211 -14.65 -5.11 20.88
CA ASP A 211 -14.28 -4.81 22.26
C ASP A 211 -14.72 -3.40 22.68
N THR A 212 -14.70 -2.46 21.73
CA THR A 212 -15.12 -1.07 21.98
C THR A 212 -16.65 -0.99 22.17
N ILE A 213 -17.44 -1.76 21.42
CA ILE A 213 -18.90 -1.85 21.64
C ILE A 213 -19.21 -2.57 22.95
N GLY A 214 -18.50 -3.66 23.27
CA GLY A 214 -18.69 -4.41 24.50
C GLY A 214 -18.43 -3.60 25.77
N LYS A 215 -17.46 -2.69 25.75
CA LYS A 215 -17.17 -1.76 26.86
C LYS A 215 -18.22 -0.66 27.02
N SER A 216 -18.89 -0.26 25.93
CA SER A 216 -19.91 0.80 25.96
C SER A 216 -21.27 0.31 26.49
N LYS A 217 -21.47 -1.01 26.66
CA LYS A 217 -22.70 -1.61 27.22
C LYS A 217 -22.57 -1.96 28.68
N LYS A 218 -21.40 -1.78 29.31
CA LYS A 218 -21.19 -1.86 30.75
C LYS A 218 -21.20 -0.46 31.36
#